data_b7401047dd501a11098c91074e9f6a43
#
_entry.id   b7401047dd501a11098c91074e9f6a43
#
_cell.length_a   1.000
_cell.length_b   1.000
_cell.length_c   1.000
_cell.angle_alpha   90.00
_cell.angle_beta   90.00
_cell.angle_gamma   90.00
#
_symmetry.space_group_name_H-M   'P 1'
#
loop_
_entity.id
_entity.type
_entity.pdbx_description
1 polymer ?
#
loop_
_entity_poly.entity_id
_entity_poly.type
_entity_poly.pdbx_seq_one_letter_code
_entity_poly.pdbx_strand_id
1 'polypeptide(L)'
;LKSPIADPVTSTVGSIVGMIPEGLYLLTSLALVASVIRLANRRTLVHDICCIETLARVDTLCVDKTGTITEPKMTVDDIVPLQPERYIDDDIRMIMADYVCAMQDDNDTMAALRRYFTGQSMQTAIDAMPFRSAKKYGGVSFHEDETYLLGAPEILLANCPEKEQYLPLAEEWSAKGCRVLLLALYDGKLSDEALDAEMMPLALILLSHKIRPE
;
A
#
# COMPACT_ATOMS: atom_id res chain seq x y z
N LEU A 1 55.03 -50.31 17.58
CA LEU A 1 55.05 -50.38 16.12
C LEU A 1 54.42 -49.08 15.57
N LYS A 2 55.25 -48.04 15.30
CA LYS A 2 54.81 -46.85 14.55
C LYS A 2 54.66 -47.30 13.10
N SER A 3 53.52 -47.10 12.50
CA SER A 3 53.34 -47.42 11.11
C SER A 3 54.20 -46.47 10.27
N PRO A 4 54.91 -46.93 9.22
CA PRO A 4 55.87 -46.14 8.45
C PRO A 4 55.17 -45.02 7.62
N ILE A 5 53.86 -44.97 7.63
CA ILE A 5 53.02 -44.01 6.88
C ILE A 5 52.56 -42.85 7.81
N ALA A 6 52.57 -42.99 9.12
CA ALA A 6 52.05 -41.97 10.04
C ALA A 6 52.90 -40.68 10.06
N ASP A 7 54.23 -40.79 10.02
CA ASP A 7 55.15 -39.65 10.12
C ASP A 7 55.09 -38.75 8.86
N PRO A 8 55.08 -39.25 7.60
CA PRO A 8 54.94 -38.41 6.42
C PRO A 8 53.53 -37.77 6.30
N VAL A 9 52.48 -38.47 6.71
CA VAL A 9 51.12 -37.93 6.73
C VAL A 9 51.02 -36.77 7.72
N THR A 10 51.53 -36.92 8.93
CA THR A 10 51.50 -35.86 9.97
C THR A 10 52.30 -34.64 9.53
N SER A 11 53.47 -34.83 8.90
CA SER A 11 54.31 -33.75 8.38
C SER A 11 53.62 -33.01 7.23
N THR A 12 52.99 -33.75 6.32
CA THR A 12 52.24 -33.16 5.20
C THR A 12 51.02 -32.35 5.67
N VAL A 13 50.26 -32.89 6.63
CA VAL A 13 49.12 -32.19 7.24
C VAL A 13 49.59 -30.91 7.96
N GLY A 14 50.69 -31.01 8.75
CA GLY A 14 51.27 -29.84 9.41
C GLY A 14 51.72 -28.75 8.44
N SER A 15 52.28 -29.13 7.29
CA SER A 15 52.70 -28.19 6.24
C SER A 15 51.48 -27.53 5.60
N ILE A 16 50.41 -28.27 5.32
CA ILE A 16 49.18 -27.71 4.74
C ILE A 16 48.50 -26.74 5.71
N VAL A 17 48.39 -27.10 6.99
CA VAL A 17 47.82 -26.21 8.02
C VAL A 17 48.64 -24.92 8.16
N GLY A 18 49.99 -25.01 8.12
CA GLY A 18 50.89 -23.85 8.19
C GLY A 18 50.81 -22.94 6.96
N MET A 19 50.21 -23.37 5.85
CA MET A 19 49.96 -22.54 4.68
C MET A 19 48.68 -21.70 4.80
N ILE A 20 47.81 -21.97 5.76
CA ILE A 20 46.60 -21.17 5.98
C ILE A 20 47.00 -19.87 6.69
N PRO A 21 46.75 -18.71 6.08
CA PRO A 21 47.11 -17.43 6.70
C PRO A 21 46.09 -17.06 7.81
N GLU A 22 46.26 -17.63 9.00
CA GLU A 22 45.33 -17.41 10.14
C GLU A 22 45.12 -15.93 10.46
N GLY A 23 46.18 -15.10 10.30
CA GLY A 23 46.09 -13.65 10.49
C GLY A 23 45.14 -12.98 9.52
N LEU A 24 45.07 -13.44 8.25
CA LEU A 24 44.14 -12.90 7.27
C LEU A 24 42.69 -13.27 7.61
N TYR A 25 42.46 -14.51 8.04
CA TYR A 25 41.12 -14.94 8.47
C TYR A 25 40.66 -14.14 9.71
N LEU A 26 41.53 -13.89 10.68
CA LEU A 26 41.21 -13.10 11.86
C LEU A 26 40.87 -11.66 11.48
N LEU A 27 41.65 -11.02 10.61
CA LEU A 27 41.43 -9.63 10.15
C LEU A 27 40.10 -9.49 9.38
N THR A 28 39.81 -10.42 8.49
CA THR A 28 38.54 -10.40 7.74
C THR A 28 37.34 -10.59 8.67
N SER A 29 37.41 -11.51 9.61
CA SER A 29 36.36 -11.76 10.61
C SER A 29 36.11 -10.50 11.47
N LEU A 30 37.18 -9.85 11.96
CA LEU A 30 37.06 -8.62 12.75
C LEU A 30 36.47 -7.48 11.93
N ALA A 31 36.82 -7.32 10.64
CA ALA A 31 36.26 -6.33 9.77
C ALA A 31 34.76 -6.54 9.52
N LEU A 32 34.34 -7.79 9.32
CA LEU A 32 32.93 -8.15 9.16
C LEU A 32 32.13 -7.88 10.43
N VAL A 33 32.63 -8.26 11.60
CA VAL A 33 32.00 -7.99 12.89
C VAL A 33 31.87 -6.48 13.15
N ALA A 34 32.90 -5.70 12.88
CA ALA A 34 32.85 -4.24 12.99
C ALA A 34 31.77 -3.63 12.06
N SER A 35 31.62 -4.17 10.85
CA SER A 35 30.60 -3.76 9.91
C SER A 35 29.18 -4.11 10.38
N VAL A 36 28.98 -5.30 10.97
CA VAL A 36 27.72 -5.70 11.59
C VAL A 36 27.35 -4.75 12.73
N ILE A 37 28.29 -4.39 13.60
CA ILE A 37 28.06 -3.44 14.70
C ILE A 37 27.65 -2.06 14.16
N ARG A 38 28.29 -1.57 13.07
CA ARG A 38 27.90 -0.30 12.43
C ARG A 38 26.49 -0.34 11.90
N LEU A 39 26.06 -1.44 11.26
CA LEU A 39 24.69 -1.61 10.75
C LEU A 39 23.68 -1.71 11.90
N ALA A 40 24.00 -2.44 12.96
CA ALA A 40 23.16 -2.53 14.14
C ALA A 40 22.93 -1.16 14.80
N ASN A 41 23.96 -0.32 14.88
CA ASN A 41 23.83 1.07 15.37
C ASN A 41 22.93 1.95 14.47
N ARG A 42 22.76 1.57 13.20
CA ARG A 42 21.81 2.19 12.26
C ARG A 42 20.44 1.49 12.26
N ARG A 43 20.13 0.69 13.27
CA ARG A 43 18.88 -0.08 13.41
C ARG A 43 18.64 -1.08 12.27
N THR A 44 19.70 -1.54 11.62
CA THR A 44 19.62 -2.57 10.59
C THR A 44 20.06 -3.90 11.18
N LEU A 45 19.15 -4.87 11.21
CA LEU A 45 19.45 -6.21 11.68
C LEU A 45 20.14 -7.01 10.59
N VAL A 46 21.33 -7.55 10.90
CA VAL A 46 22.10 -8.43 10.03
C VAL A 46 21.81 -9.87 10.45
N HIS A 47 21.26 -10.67 9.55
CA HIS A 47 20.90 -12.05 9.82
C HIS A 47 22.11 -13.01 9.71
N ASP A 48 23.05 -12.70 8.80
CA ASP A 48 24.26 -13.48 8.56
C ASP A 48 25.44 -12.54 8.33
N ILE A 49 26.61 -12.88 8.88
CA ILE A 49 27.84 -12.09 8.71
C ILE A 49 28.28 -12.03 7.24
N CYS A 50 28.05 -13.09 6.47
CA CYS A 50 28.37 -13.14 5.05
C CYS A 50 27.54 -12.16 4.20
N CYS A 51 26.39 -11.67 4.72
CA CYS A 51 25.58 -10.70 3.99
C CYS A 51 26.32 -9.37 3.79
N ILE A 52 27.30 -9.03 4.63
CA ILE A 52 28.13 -7.83 4.48
C ILE A 52 28.93 -7.88 3.17
N GLU A 53 29.52 -9.03 2.87
CA GLU A 53 30.26 -9.22 1.61
C GLU A 53 29.31 -9.16 0.41
N THR A 54 28.15 -9.78 0.50
CA THR A 54 27.12 -9.73 -0.54
C THR A 54 26.63 -8.30 -0.77
N LEU A 55 26.37 -7.57 0.32
CA LEU A 55 25.90 -6.18 0.25
C LEU A 55 26.95 -5.26 -0.40
N ALA A 56 28.24 -5.50 -0.14
CA ALA A 56 29.32 -4.71 -0.74
C ALA A 56 29.46 -4.91 -2.27
N ARG A 57 28.86 -5.97 -2.81
CA ARG A 57 28.87 -6.27 -4.27
C ARG A 57 27.58 -5.85 -4.99
N VAL A 58 26.60 -5.30 -4.24
CA VAL A 58 25.35 -4.82 -4.84
C VAL A 58 25.60 -3.55 -5.62
N ASP A 59 25.27 -3.55 -6.89
CA ASP A 59 25.32 -2.42 -7.82
C ASP A 59 23.92 -1.93 -8.21
N THR A 60 22.90 -2.76 -8.02
CA THR A 60 21.52 -2.47 -8.38
C THR A 60 20.60 -2.76 -7.19
N LEU A 61 19.81 -1.76 -6.77
CA LEU A 61 18.84 -1.88 -5.69
C LEU A 61 17.42 -1.80 -6.24
N CYS A 62 16.68 -2.89 -6.10
CA CYS A 62 15.24 -2.94 -6.38
C CYS A 62 14.46 -2.87 -5.08
N VAL A 63 13.65 -1.82 -4.91
CA VAL A 63 12.82 -1.64 -3.72
C VAL A 63 11.35 -1.59 -4.09
N ASP A 64 10.51 -2.24 -3.28
CA ASP A 64 9.07 -2.03 -3.36
C ASP A 64 8.71 -0.62 -2.87
N LYS A 65 7.73 -0.01 -3.51
CA LYS A 65 7.27 1.34 -3.17
C LYS A 65 6.54 1.33 -1.82
N THR A 66 5.56 0.44 -1.68
CA THR A 66 4.59 0.47 -0.57
C THR A 66 5.18 -0.12 0.71
N GLY A 67 5.20 0.67 1.78
CA GLY A 67 5.75 0.25 3.08
C GLY A 67 7.28 0.28 3.17
N THR A 68 8.00 0.47 2.05
CA THR A 68 9.47 0.63 2.02
C THR A 68 9.84 2.10 1.86
N ILE A 69 9.52 2.71 0.70
CA ILE A 69 9.76 4.14 0.43
C ILE A 69 8.65 4.97 1.08
N THR A 70 7.42 4.46 1.08
CA THR A 70 6.27 5.12 1.67
C THR A 70 5.93 4.56 3.04
N GLU A 71 5.16 5.30 3.81
CA GLU A 71 4.52 4.79 5.01
C GLU A 71 3.54 3.66 4.64
N PRO A 72 3.35 2.64 5.49
CA PRO A 72 2.41 1.56 5.22
C PRO A 72 0.96 2.02 5.29
N LYS A 73 0.71 3.22 5.81
CA LYS A 73 -0.64 3.77 5.99
C LYS A 73 -1.00 4.68 4.83
N MET A 74 -2.16 4.40 4.22
CA MET A 74 -2.81 5.29 3.26
C MET A 74 -3.49 6.46 3.98
N THR A 75 -3.49 7.64 3.38
CA THR A 75 -4.18 8.84 3.88
C THR A 75 -5.06 9.43 2.78
N VAL A 76 -6.16 10.06 3.18
CA VAL A 76 -6.92 10.93 2.27
C VAL A 76 -6.20 12.26 2.21
N ASP A 77 -5.85 12.69 1.00
CA ASP A 77 -5.12 13.94 0.77
C ASP A 77 -6.10 15.09 0.49
N ASP A 78 -7.10 14.83 -0.38
CA ASP A 78 -8.05 15.87 -0.80
C ASP A 78 -9.37 15.28 -1.26
N ILE A 79 -10.39 16.16 -1.37
CA ILE A 79 -11.70 15.88 -1.94
C ILE A 79 -11.91 16.88 -3.06
N VAL A 80 -12.22 16.41 -4.25
CA VAL A 80 -12.52 17.25 -5.42
C VAL A 80 -14.00 17.12 -5.77
N PRO A 81 -14.83 18.09 -5.36
CA PRO A 81 -16.26 18.11 -5.74
C PRO A 81 -16.40 18.22 -7.25
N LEU A 82 -17.26 17.40 -7.83
CA LEU A 82 -17.53 17.42 -9.27
C LEU A 82 -18.75 18.28 -9.63
N GLN A 83 -19.62 18.52 -8.65
CA GLN A 83 -20.81 19.36 -8.79
C GLN A 83 -20.91 20.36 -7.63
N PRO A 84 -19.99 21.33 -7.53
CA PRO A 84 -19.91 22.24 -6.38
C PRO A 84 -21.11 23.18 -6.24
N GLU A 85 -21.90 23.37 -7.31
CA GLU A 85 -23.14 24.16 -7.27
C GLU A 85 -24.27 23.44 -6.54
N ARG A 86 -24.20 22.11 -6.45
CA ARG A 86 -25.25 21.26 -5.87
C ARG A 86 -24.83 20.59 -4.58
N TYR A 87 -23.57 20.23 -4.45
CA TYR A 87 -22.97 19.57 -3.29
C TYR A 87 -21.71 20.32 -2.87
N ILE A 88 -21.75 20.92 -1.69
CA ILE A 88 -20.57 21.55 -1.10
C ILE A 88 -19.73 20.51 -0.37
N ASP A 89 -18.51 20.87 -0.01
CA ASP A 89 -17.57 19.98 0.69
C ASP A 89 -18.16 19.37 1.96
N ASP A 90 -18.95 20.13 2.70
CA ASP A 90 -19.57 19.66 3.96
C ASP A 90 -20.63 18.57 3.69
N ASP A 91 -21.39 18.69 2.59
CA ASP A 91 -22.37 17.65 2.20
C ASP A 91 -21.66 16.35 1.84
N ILE A 92 -20.57 16.43 1.08
CA ILE A 92 -19.76 15.28 0.69
C ILE A 92 -19.14 14.62 1.95
N ARG A 93 -18.68 15.43 2.90
CA ARG A 93 -18.14 14.93 4.17
C ARG A 93 -19.19 14.22 5.01
N MET A 94 -20.41 14.72 5.06
CA MET A 94 -21.51 14.05 5.76
C MET A 94 -21.87 12.72 5.09
N ILE A 95 -22.05 12.72 3.78
CA ILE A 95 -22.34 11.50 3.01
C ILE A 95 -21.24 10.46 3.24
N MET A 96 -19.98 10.86 3.16
CA MET A 96 -18.86 9.96 3.38
C MET A 96 -18.76 9.47 4.84
N ALA A 97 -19.12 10.28 5.83
CA ALA A 97 -19.16 9.85 7.23
C ALA A 97 -20.23 8.77 7.43
N ASP A 98 -21.43 8.96 6.88
CA ASP A 98 -22.50 7.95 6.91
C ASP A 98 -22.08 6.68 6.17
N TYR A 99 -21.48 6.82 4.98
CA TYR A 99 -20.98 5.71 4.17
C TYR A 99 -19.95 4.85 4.92
N VAL A 100 -18.90 5.47 5.50
CA VAL A 100 -17.86 4.71 6.20
C VAL A 100 -18.32 4.08 7.50
N CYS A 101 -19.35 4.65 8.14
CA CYS A 101 -19.98 4.06 9.32
C CYS A 101 -20.81 2.82 8.96
N ALA A 102 -21.48 2.83 7.81
CA ALA A 102 -22.30 1.71 7.34
C ALA A 102 -21.47 0.52 6.81
N MET A 103 -20.29 0.79 6.26
CA MET A 103 -19.43 -0.23 5.67
C MET A 103 -18.66 -1.02 6.73
N GLN A 104 -18.57 -2.33 6.54
CA GLN A 104 -17.83 -3.25 7.42
C GLN A 104 -16.45 -3.67 6.88
N ASP A 105 -16.07 -3.15 5.71
CA ASP A 105 -14.77 -3.46 5.10
C ASP A 105 -13.61 -3.11 6.01
N ASP A 106 -12.65 -4.04 6.14
CA ASP A 106 -11.42 -3.86 6.91
C ASP A 106 -10.20 -3.91 5.97
N ASN A 107 -10.08 -2.88 5.13
CA ASN A 107 -8.95 -2.71 4.24
C ASN A 107 -8.30 -1.33 4.45
N ASP A 108 -7.05 -1.16 3.98
CA ASP A 108 -6.27 0.08 4.17
C ASP A 108 -6.98 1.33 3.66
N THR A 109 -7.72 1.21 2.56
CA THR A 109 -8.51 2.30 1.97
C THR A 109 -9.63 2.72 2.92
N MET A 110 -10.44 1.76 3.39
CA MET A 110 -11.54 2.05 4.30
C MET A 110 -11.02 2.57 5.66
N ALA A 111 -9.90 2.03 6.13
CA ALA A 111 -9.23 2.53 7.33
C ALA A 111 -8.74 3.99 7.17
N ALA A 112 -8.30 4.39 5.98
CA ALA A 112 -7.94 5.77 5.68
C ALA A 112 -9.17 6.68 5.64
N LEU A 113 -10.24 6.23 4.97
CA LEU A 113 -11.50 6.95 4.89
C LEU A 113 -12.12 7.18 6.28
N ARG A 114 -12.20 6.15 7.13
CA ARG A 114 -12.72 6.27 8.51
C ARG A 114 -11.91 7.24 9.38
N ARG A 115 -10.60 7.33 9.16
CA ARG A 115 -9.76 8.31 9.89
C ARG A 115 -9.97 9.74 9.45
N TYR A 116 -10.31 9.95 8.19
CA TYR A 116 -10.51 11.27 7.62
C TYR A 116 -11.95 11.78 7.83
N PHE A 117 -12.94 10.95 7.54
CA PHE A 117 -14.35 11.26 7.68
C PHE A 117 -14.86 10.87 9.08
N THR A 118 -14.44 11.63 10.08
CA THR A 118 -14.82 11.42 11.48
C THR A 118 -16.09 12.22 11.78
N GLY A 119 -17.24 11.65 11.52
CA GLY A 119 -18.54 12.21 11.85
C GLY A 119 -19.41 11.22 12.66
N GLN A 120 -20.43 11.73 13.35
CA GLN A 120 -21.49 10.85 13.81
C GLN A 120 -22.39 10.55 12.61
N SER A 121 -22.66 9.26 12.40
CA SER A 121 -23.61 8.85 11.37
C SER A 121 -24.99 9.45 11.70
N MET A 122 -25.53 10.14 10.71
CA MET A 122 -26.87 10.75 10.80
C MET A 122 -27.95 9.82 10.23
N GLN A 123 -27.55 8.87 9.39
CA GLN A 123 -28.47 7.98 8.68
C GLN A 123 -28.18 6.51 9.02
N THR A 124 -29.24 5.69 8.99
CA THR A 124 -29.12 4.25 9.15
C THR A 124 -29.18 3.60 7.77
N ALA A 125 -28.18 2.82 7.42
CA ALA A 125 -28.15 2.10 6.16
C ALA A 125 -29.27 1.03 6.12
N ILE A 126 -30.01 0.99 5.01
CA ILE A 126 -31.00 -0.06 4.70
C ILE A 126 -30.28 -1.27 4.12
N ASP A 127 -29.30 -1.04 3.24
CA ASP A 127 -28.52 -2.09 2.59
C ASP A 127 -27.08 -1.61 2.40
N ALA A 128 -26.14 -2.55 2.44
CA ALA A 128 -24.71 -2.25 2.23
C ALA A 128 -24.02 -3.39 1.49
N MET A 129 -23.41 -3.06 0.37
CA MET A 129 -22.61 -3.97 -0.44
C MET A 129 -21.12 -3.67 -0.22
N PRO A 130 -20.35 -4.58 0.41
CA PRO A 130 -18.93 -4.38 0.63
C PRO A 130 -18.15 -4.28 -0.69
N PHE A 131 -16.98 -3.64 -0.64
CA PHE A 131 -16.12 -3.51 -1.80
C PHE A 131 -15.71 -4.88 -2.35
N ARG A 132 -15.92 -5.08 -3.64
CA ARG A 132 -15.52 -6.30 -4.34
C ARG A 132 -14.45 -5.99 -5.40
N SER A 133 -13.31 -6.62 -5.29
CA SER A 133 -12.20 -6.43 -6.25
C SER A 133 -12.59 -6.75 -7.70
N ALA A 134 -13.52 -7.67 -7.92
CA ALA A 134 -14.03 -8.00 -9.25
C ALA A 134 -14.89 -6.87 -9.85
N LYS A 135 -15.65 -6.17 -9.02
CA LYS A 135 -16.52 -5.04 -9.43
C LYS A 135 -15.82 -3.69 -9.32
N LYS A 136 -14.77 -3.59 -8.49
CA LYS A 136 -14.02 -2.38 -8.16
C LYS A 136 -14.86 -1.26 -7.52
N TYR A 137 -15.99 -1.57 -6.94
CA TYR A 137 -16.82 -0.64 -6.17
C TYR A 137 -17.54 -1.35 -5.03
N GLY A 138 -18.01 -0.57 -4.07
CA GLY A 138 -18.96 -0.94 -3.02
C GLY A 138 -20.05 0.12 -2.94
N GLY A 139 -21.11 -0.14 -2.18
CA GLY A 139 -22.23 0.78 -2.09
C GLY A 139 -23.01 0.69 -0.80
N VAL A 140 -23.73 1.76 -0.47
CA VAL A 140 -24.63 1.85 0.69
C VAL A 140 -25.93 2.53 0.26
N SER A 141 -27.08 1.97 0.63
CA SER A 141 -28.38 2.59 0.47
C SER A 141 -28.90 3.06 1.83
N PHE A 142 -29.25 4.33 1.93
CA PHE A 142 -29.86 4.91 3.14
C PHE A 142 -31.38 5.06 3.01
N HIS A 143 -31.87 5.34 1.82
CA HIS A 143 -33.30 5.38 1.46
C HIS A 143 -33.53 4.59 0.17
N GLU A 144 -34.79 4.36 -0.18
CA GLU A 144 -35.14 3.58 -1.39
C GLU A 144 -34.56 4.17 -2.68
N ASP A 145 -34.42 5.49 -2.74
CA ASP A 145 -33.94 6.25 -3.89
C ASP A 145 -32.57 6.92 -3.62
N GLU A 146 -31.87 6.54 -2.55
CA GLU A 146 -30.61 7.19 -2.15
C GLU A 146 -29.52 6.13 -1.91
N THR A 147 -28.89 5.75 -3.00
CA THR A 147 -27.80 4.76 -3.01
C THR A 147 -26.48 5.44 -3.39
N TYR A 148 -25.50 5.34 -2.53
CA TYR A 148 -24.16 5.86 -2.80
C TYR A 148 -23.19 4.74 -3.15
N LEU A 149 -22.48 4.92 -4.26
CA LEU A 149 -21.42 4.02 -4.70
C LEU A 149 -20.07 4.69 -4.53
N LEU A 150 -19.10 3.94 -4.05
CA LEU A 150 -17.70 4.37 -3.95
C LEU A 150 -16.80 3.35 -4.64
N GLY A 151 -16.02 3.77 -5.62
CA GLY A 151 -15.20 2.84 -6.38
C GLY A 151 -14.30 3.48 -7.42
N ALA A 152 -13.82 2.64 -8.33
CA ALA A 152 -12.93 3.05 -9.40
C ALA A 152 -13.66 3.94 -10.42
N PRO A 153 -13.10 5.14 -10.75
CA PRO A 153 -13.75 6.08 -11.67
C PRO A 153 -14.05 5.47 -13.04
N GLU A 154 -13.13 4.67 -13.56
CA GLU A 154 -13.28 4.01 -14.87
C GLU A 154 -14.48 3.06 -14.95
N ILE A 155 -14.91 2.51 -13.81
CA ILE A 155 -16.05 1.60 -13.72
C ILE A 155 -17.34 2.40 -13.51
N LEU A 156 -17.34 3.31 -12.53
CA LEU A 156 -18.54 4.06 -12.18
C LEU A 156 -18.92 5.06 -13.26
N LEU A 157 -17.96 5.65 -13.98
CA LEU A 157 -18.23 6.57 -15.09
C LEU A 157 -18.53 5.85 -16.42
N ALA A 158 -18.51 4.52 -16.48
CA ALA A 158 -18.66 3.80 -17.75
C ALA A 158 -19.95 4.15 -18.48
N ASN A 159 -21.05 4.31 -17.73
CA ASN A 159 -22.39 4.62 -18.24
C ASN A 159 -22.84 6.06 -17.90
N CYS A 160 -21.92 6.94 -17.48
CA CYS A 160 -22.23 8.31 -17.13
C CYS A 160 -22.07 9.22 -18.36
N PRO A 161 -23.03 10.12 -18.64
CA PRO A 161 -22.91 11.09 -19.74
C PRO A 161 -21.68 12.01 -19.62
N GLU A 162 -21.31 12.37 -18.39
CA GLU A 162 -20.17 13.26 -18.10
C GLU A 162 -18.82 12.52 -18.03
N LYS A 163 -18.75 11.28 -18.48
CA LYS A 163 -17.51 10.48 -18.48
C LYS A 163 -16.34 11.21 -19.14
N GLU A 164 -16.57 11.82 -20.31
CA GLU A 164 -15.52 12.53 -21.06
C GLU A 164 -14.96 13.74 -20.30
N GLN A 165 -15.73 14.30 -19.39
CA GLN A 165 -15.32 15.43 -18.56
C GLN A 165 -14.55 14.97 -17.32
N TYR A 166 -15.01 13.93 -16.61
CA TYR A 166 -14.48 13.58 -15.29
C TYR A 166 -13.42 12.49 -15.32
N LEU A 167 -13.41 11.61 -16.31
CA LEU A 167 -12.42 10.56 -16.40
C LEU A 167 -11.00 11.12 -16.61
N PRO A 168 -10.75 12.08 -17.50
CA PRO A 168 -9.42 12.69 -17.64
C PRO A 168 -8.92 13.35 -16.34
N LEU A 169 -9.82 13.97 -15.57
CA LEU A 169 -9.48 14.55 -14.27
C LEU A 169 -9.01 13.48 -13.28
N ALA A 170 -9.70 12.34 -13.22
CA ALA A 170 -9.29 11.22 -12.37
C ALA A 170 -7.95 10.61 -12.82
N GLU A 171 -7.72 10.51 -14.14
CA GLU A 171 -6.47 10.03 -14.72
C GLU A 171 -5.30 10.97 -14.41
N GLU A 172 -5.50 12.28 -14.44
CA GLU A 172 -4.47 13.26 -14.08
C GLU A 172 -3.99 13.06 -12.63
N TRP A 173 -4.92 12.87 -11.68
CA TRP A 173 -4.57 12.61 -10.29
C TRP A 173 -3.91 11.24 -10.10
N SER A 174 -4.36 10.23 -10.83
CA SER A 174 -3.74 8.91 -10.83
C SER A 174 -2.30 8.97 -11.37
N ALA A 175 -2.03 9.76 -12.40
CA ALA A 175 -0.69 9.98 -12.94
C ALA A 175 0.26 10.66 -11.93
N LYS A 176 -0.28 11.49 -11.03
CA LYS A 176 0.47 12.09 -9.90
C LYS A 176 0.77 11.09 -8.77
N GLY A 177 0.30 9.84 -8.90
CA GLY A 177 0.54 8.75 -7.94
C GLY A 177 -0.51 8.63 -6.84
N CYS A 178 -1.62 9.37 -6.94
CA CYS A 178 -2.76 9.23 -6.04
C CYS A 178 -3.62 8.02 -6.43
N ARG A 179 -4.19 7.35 -5.44
CA ARG A 179 -5.32 6.46 -5.65
C ARG A 179 -6.59 7.32 -5.68
N VAL A 180 -7.33 7.27 -6.77
CA VAL A 180 -8.56 8.05 -6.95
C VAL A 180 -9.77 7.14 -6.78
N LEU A 181 -10.71 7.54 -5.93
CA LEU A 181 -12.02 6.92 -5.80
C LEU A 181 -13.08 7.93 -6.20
N LEU A 182 -14.10 7.46 -6.91
CA LEU A 182 -15.29 8.25 -7.24
C LEU A 182 -16.39 7.92 -6.25
N LEU A 183 -16.96 8.95 -5.63
CA LEU A 183 -18.24 8.91 -4.94
C LEU A 183 -19.33 9.31 -5.92
N ALA A 184 -20.35 8.49 -6.07
CA ALA A 184 -21.48 8.77 -6.96
C ALA A 184 -22.81 8.41 -6.29
N LEU A 185 -23.87 9.18 -6.60
CA LEU A 185 -25.24 8.82 -6.29
C LEU A 185 -25.78 7.97 -7.44
N TYR A 186 -26.37 6.85 -7.12
CA TYR A 186 -26.90 5.86 -8.05
C TYR A 186 -28.42 5.75 -7.88
N ASP A 187 -29.16 5.97 -8.97
CA ASP A 187 -30.62 5.86 -8.99
C ASP A 187 -31.08 4.42 -9.23
N GLY A 188 -30.58 3.50 -8.40
CA GLY A 188 -30.84 2.08 -8.50
C GLY A 188 -30.62 1.36 -7.18
N LYS A 189 -31.06 0.10 -7.12
CA LYS A 189 -30.86 -0.77 -5.96
C LYS A 189 -29.51 -1.46 -6.00
N LEU A 190 -28.91 -1.67 -4.84
CA LEU A 190 -27.73 -2.48 -4.72
C LEU A 190 -28.03 -3.92 -5.15
N SER A 191 -27.32 -4.40 -6.15
CA SER A 191 -27.47 -5.77 -6.65
C SER A 191 -26.13 -6.35 -7.09
N ASP A 192 -26.11 -7.67 -7.26
CA ASP A 192 -24.94 -8.34 -7.83
C ASP A 192 -24.87 -8.24 -9.35
N GLU A 193 -25.88 -7.67 -9.98
CA GLU A 193 -25.96 -7.44 -11.41
C GLU A 193 -25.18 -6.19 -11.85
N ALA A 194 -25.13 -5.94 -13.14
CA ALA A 194 -24.50 -4.76 -13.69
C ALA A 194 -25.27 -3.48 -13.30
N LEU A 195 -24.54 -2.35 -13.18
CA LEU A 195 -25.16 -1.05 -12.94
C LEU A 195 -25.90 -0.61 -14.19
N ASP A 196 -27.23 -0.55 -14.12
CA ASP A 196 -28.13 -0.30 -15.25
C ASP A 196 -28.89 1.04 -15.14
N ALA A 197 -28.84 1.68 -13.98
CA ALA A 197 -29.51 2.97 -13.74
C ALA A 197 -28.55 4.17 -13.89
N GLU A 198 -29.13 5.37 -13.89
CA GLU A 198 -28.38 6.62 -13.96
C GLU A 198 -27.48 6.79 -12.74
N MET A 199 -26.34 7.42 -12.98
CA MET A 199 -25.34 7.69 -11.96
C MET A 199 -24.92 9.15 -12.03
N MET A 200 -24.95 9.82 -10.88
CA MET A 200 -24.51 11.20 -10.73
C MET A 200 -23.19 11.23 -9.96
N PRO A 201 -22.08 11.60 -10.62
CA PRO A 201 -20.79 11.76 -9.96
C PRO A 201 -20.84 12.93 -8.98
N LEU A 202 -20.41 12.72 -7.74
CA LEU A 202 -20.42 13.74 -6.68
C LEU A 202 -19.04 14.31 -6.42
N ALA A 203 -18.06 13.45 -6.16
CA ALA A 203 -16.69 13.86 -5.82
C ALA A 203 -15.64 12.79 -6.15
N LEU A 204 -14.42 13.25 -6.40
CA LEU A 204 -13.24 12.40 -6.37
C LEU A 204 -12.60 12.47 -4.98
N ILE A 205 -12.31 11.31 -4.40
CA ILE A 205 -11.59 11.19 -3.14
C ILE A 205 -10.17 10.76 -3.49
N LEU A 206 -9.21 11.60 -3.14
CA LEU A 206 -7.80 11.40 -3.45
C LEU A 206 -7.08 10.79 -2.25
N LEU A 207 -6.44 9.64 -2.45
CA LEU A 207 -5.68 8.96 -1.41
C LEU A 207 -4.25 8.75 -1.87
N SER A 208 -3.30 8.86 -0.94
CA SER A 208 -1.90 8.53 -1.21
C SER A 208 -1.23 7.84 -0.04
N HIS A 209 -0.05 7.32 -0.31
CA HIS A 209 0.89 6.89 0.72
C HIS A 209 1.95 7.96 0.90
N LYS A 210 2.07 8.52 2.09
CA LYS A 210 3.12 9.50 2.40
C LYS A 210 4.49 8.87 2.25
N ILE A 211 5.41 9.60 1.63
CA ILE A 211 6.82 9.23 1.60
C ILE A 211 7.36 9.35 3.03
N ARG A 212 8.14 8.37 3.47
CA ARG A 212 8.78 8.43 4.79
C ARG A 212 9.73 9.61 4.84
N PRO A 213 9.69 10.44 5.88
CA PRO A 213 10.73 11.43 6.10
C PRO A 213 12.07 10.71 6.32
N GLU A 214 13.17 11.27 5.78
CA GLU A 214 14.53 10.75 5.94
C GLU A 214 14.97 10.69 7.41
#